data_896d75674180fe9b1ebdc0e0fad69021
#
_entry.id   896d75674180fe9b1ebdc0e0fad69021
#
_cell.length_a   1.000
_cell.length_b   1.000
_cell.length_c   1.000
_cell.angle_alpha   90.00
_cell.angle_beta   90.00
_cell.angle_gamma   90.00
#
_symmetry.space_group_name_H-M   'P 1'
#
loop_
_entity.id
_entity.type
_entity.pdbx_description
1 polymer ?
#
loop_
_entity_poly.entity_id
_entity_poly.type
_entity_poly.pdbx_seq_one_letter_code
_entity_poly.pdbx_strand_id
1 'polypeptide(L)'
;MSNPASIEALKQKACKENVLIFDMNNEYGEYDVSTMHVKDVPIFNVHPVKDIRRIVPFKRDDKGKTVKLKIGEMLKLLEEVVDTYKNGMLLIEDPSKFMAKGISEDIIGSICTNRHSSVDIIMHYQSISRPLPIIHENTNIYRFHHQADDVYRSEKKLLES
;
A
#
# COMPACT_ATOMS: atom_id res chain seq x y z
N MET A 1 7.11 2.37 18.76
CA MET A 1 8.10 2.77 17.71
C MET A 1 7.31 3.23 16.51
N SER A 2 7.60 4.40 15.95
CA SER A 2 6.90 4.90 14.77
C SER A 2 7.25 4.03 13.55
N ASN A 3 6.25 3.58 12.79
CA ASN A 3 6.45 2.84 11.57
C ASN A 3 7.17 3.73 10.53
N PRO A 4 8.34 3.31 9.99
CA PRO A 4 9.09 4.10 9.01
C PRO A 4 8.28 4.50 7.78
N ALA A 5 7.38 3.62 7.29
CA ALA A 5 6.54 3.91 6.15
C ALA A 5 5.53 5.03 6.44
N SER A 6 4.97 5.12 7.66
CA SER A 6 4.07 6.21 8.03
C SER A 6 4.79 7.55 8.10
N ILE A 7 6.03 7.57 8.59
CA ILE A 7 6.85 8.78 8.61
C ILE A 7 7.13 9.27 7.19
N GLU A 8 7.43 8.36 6.26
CA GLU A 8 7.68 8.71 4.88
C GLU A 8 6.43 9.25 4.19
N ALA A 9 5.29 8.62 4.37
CA ALA A 9 4.02 9.11 3.85
C ALA A 9 3.67 10.51 4.38
N LEU A 10 3.93 10.77 5.68
CA LEU A 10 3.73 12.08 6.27
C LEU A 10 4.67 13.14 5.71
N LYS A 11 5.95 12.79 5.49
CA LYS A 11 6.93 13.72 4.89
C LYS A 11 6.56 14.03 3.43
N GLN A 12 6.16 13.05 2.67
CA GLN A 12 5.82 13.22 1.26
C GLN A 12 4.45 13.88 1.06
N LYS A 13 3.57 13.88 2.06
CA LYS A 13 2.30 14.63 2.03
C LYS A 13 2.49 16.10 1.68
N ALA A 14 3.62 16.69 2.04
CA ALA A 14 3.95 18.08 1.66
C ALA A 14 3.99 18.27 0.13
N CYS A 15 4.31 17.21 -0.63
CA CYS A 15 4.45 17.22 -2.08
C CYS A 15 3.21 16.67 -2.81
N LYS A 16 2.30 16.00 -2.09
CA LYS A 16 1.09 15.37 -2.64
C LYS A 16 -0.15 15.91 -1.94
N GLU A 17 -1.26 15.89 -2.65
CA GLU A 17 -2.50 16.47 -2.11
C GLU A 17 -3.10 15.60 -1.01
N ASN A 18 -3.25 14.30 -1.25
CA ASN A 18 -3.83 13.36 -0.31
C ASN A 18 -2.95 12.12 -0.13
N VAL A 19 -3.07 11.48 1.03
CA VAL A 19 -2.41 10.19 1.30
C VAL A 19 -3.46 9.17 1.69
N LEU A 20 -3.51 8.07 0.94
CA LEU A 20 -4.34 6.91 1.23
C LEU A 20 -3.47 5.74 1.66
N ILE A 21 -3.82 5.12 2.79
CA ILE A 21 -3.10 3.99 3.35
C ILE A 21 -3.97 2.73 3.23
N PHE A 22 -3.49 1.72 2.54
CA PHE A 22 -4.07 0.37 2.59
C PHE A 22 -3.45 -0.38 3.77
N ASP A 23 -4.14 -0.30 4.92
CA ASP A 23 -3.64 -0.72 6.23
C ASP A 23 -4.02 -2.18 6.51
N MET A 24 -3.17 -3.09 6.08
CA MET A 24 -3.39 -4.54 6.16
C MET A 24 -3.53 -5.09 7.58
N ASN A 25 -2.87 -4.46 8.53
CA ASN A 25 -2.76 -4.95 9.89
C ASN A 25 -3.51 -4.08 10.90
N ASN A 26 -4.16 -3.00 10.44
CA ASN A 26 -4.83 -2.01 11.29
C ASN A 26 -3.87 -1.33 12.29
N GLU A 27 -2.65 -1.04 11.85
CA GLU A 27 -1.60 -0.44 12.68
C GLU A 27 -1.71 1.08 12.77
N TYR A 28 -2.23 1.73 11.71
CA TYR A 28 -2.29 3.19 11.63
C TYR A 28 -3.41 3.82 12.46
N GLY A 29 -4.25 3.01 13.12
CA GLY A 29 -5.24 3.50 14.08
C GLY A 29 -4.64 4.16 15.30
N GLU A 30 -3.45 3.75 15.70
CA GLU A 30 -2.70 4.34 16.82
C GLU A 30 -2.18 5.76 16.53
N TYR A 31 -2.14 6.15 15.26
CA TYR A 31 -1.68 7.46 14.79
C TYR A 31 -2.83 8.43 14.47
N ASP A 32 -4.04 8.15 14.95
CA ASP A 32 -5.26 8.95 14.72
C ASP A 32 -5.61 9.14 13.23
N VAL A 33 -5.22 8.15 12.39
CA VAL A 33 -5.59 8.15 10.97
C VAL A 33 -6.99 7.58 10.80
N SER A 34 -7.92 8.43 10.37
CA SER A 34 -9.31 8.05 10.22
C SER A 34 -9.52 7.01 9.11
N THR A 35 -10.36 6.02 9.39
CA THR A 35 -10.75 5.00 8.42
C THR A 35 -11.80 5.54 7.46
N MET A 36 -11.70 5.19 6.18
CA MET A 36 -12.71 5.47 5.17
C MET A 36 -13.16 4.19 4.45
N HIS A 37 -14.32 4.24 3.83
CA HIS A 37 -14.80 3.16 2.96
C HIS A 37 -14.26 3.37 1.53
N VAL A 38 -13.99 2.29 0.79
CA VAL A 38 -13.50 2.39 -0.60
C VAL A 38 -14.43 3.17 -1.51
N LYS A 39 -15.75 3.11 -1.28
CA LYS A 39 -16.76 3.89 -2.01
C LYS A 39 -16.60 5.42 -1.88
N ASP A 40 -15.91 5.88 -0.84
CA ASP A 40 -15.68 7.30 -0.59
C ASP A 40 -14.38 7.82 -1.26
N VAL A 41 -13.57 6.92 -1.85
CA VAL A 41 -12.32 7.27 -2.54
C VAL A 41 -12.53 8.31 -3.66
N PRO A 42 -13.57 8.23 -4.53
CA PRO A 42 -13.80 9.25 -5.55
C PRO A 42 -14.03 10.66 -4.97
N ILE A 43 -14.70 10.75 -3.82
CA ILE A 43 -14.91 12.02 -3.12
C ILE A 43 -13.59 12.50 -2.50
N PHE A 44 -12.81 11.58 -1.93
CA PHE A 44 -11.51 11.89 -1.35
C PHE A 44 -10.50 12.39 -2.38
N ASN A 45 -10.54 11.90 -3.63
CA ASN A 45 -9.68 12.35 -4.73
C ASN A 45 -9.82 13.84 -5.04
N VAL A 46 -11.03 14.39 -4.84
CA VAL A 46 -11.34 15.79 -5.15
C VAL A 46 -11.51 16.66 -3.90
N HIS A 47 -11.20 16.11 -2.73
CA HIS A 47 -11.36 16.81 -1.46
C HIS A 47 -10.39 18.01 -1.39
N PRO A 48 -10.88 19.23 -1.11
CA PRO A 48 -10.06 20.45 -1.17
C PRO A 48 -9.04 20.55 -0.03
N VAL A 49 -9.25 19.81 1.06
CA VAL A 49 -8.36 19.81 2.21
C VAL A 49 -7.46 18.58 2.13
N LYS A 50 -6.16 18.80 2.15
CA LYS A 50 -5.16 17.73 2.18
C LYS A 50 -5.30 16.91 3.45
N ASP A 51 -5.44 15.59 3.29
CA ASP A 51 -5.72 14.70 4.40
C ASP A 51 -5.04 13.33 4.24
N ILE A 52 -4.97 12.61 5.35
CA ILE A 52 -4.50 11.21 5.39
C ILE A 52 -5.67 10.34 5.82
N ARG A 53 -5.99 9.35 5.01
CA ARG A 53 -7.04 8.37 5.29
C ARG A 53 -6.50 6.96 5.14
N ARG A 54 -7.20 6.00 5.75
CA ARG A 54 -6.85 4.59 5.60
C ARG A 54 -8.06 3.74 5.25
N ILE A 55 -7.81 2.69 4.51
CA ILE A 55 -8.74 1.60 4.25
C ILE A 55 -8.19 0.36 4.93
N VAL A 56 -9.01 -0.29 5.74
CA VAL A 56 -8.65 -1.52 6.47
C VAL A 56 -9.42 -2.70 5.90
N PRO A 57 -8.76 -3.84 5.60
CA PRO A 57 -9.40 -5.01 5.03
C PRO A 57 -10.11 -5.84 6.11
N PHE A 58 -11.04 -5.22 6.81
CA PHE A 58 -11.84 -5.84 7.86
C PHE A 58 -13.33 -5.61 7.59
N LYS A 59 -14.15 -6.55 8.03
CA LYS A 59 -15.63 -6.45 8.00
C LYS A 59 -16.21 -6.88 9.32
N ARG A 60 -17.47 -6.54 9.57
CA ARG A 60 -18.22 -7.11 10.67
C ARG A 60 -18.86 -8.41 10.23
N ASP A 61 -18.76 -9.46 11.04
CA ASP A 61 -19.49 -10.70 10.86
C ASP A 61 -20.95 -10.57 11.33
N ASP A 62 -21.72 -11.64 11.12
CA ASP A 62 -23.14 -11.69 11.51
C ASP A 62 -23.37 -11.54 13.01
N LYS A 63 -22.33 -11.67 13.82
CA LYS A 63 -22.34 -11.48 15.27
C LYS A 63 -21.84 -10.09 15.69
N GLY A 64 -21.57 -9.21 14.71
CA GLY A 64 -21.05 -7.86 14.93
C GLY A 64 -19.56 -7.79 15.28
N LYS A 65 -18.83 -8.92 15.25
CA LYS A 65 -17.40 -8.97 15.52
C LYS A 65 -16.60 -8.53 14.29
N THR A 66 -15.57 -7.72 14.48
CA THR A 66 -14.64 -7.33 13.42
C THR A 66 -13.75 -8.52 13.05
N VAL A 67 -13.79 -8.93 11.80
CA VAL A 67 -13.00 -10.02 11.24
C VAL A 67 -12.23 -9.54 10.00
N LYS A 68 -11.02 -10.05 9.83
CA LYS A 68 -10.20 -9.75 8.66
C LYS A 68 -10.81 -10.39 7.40
N LEU A 69 -10.77 -9.68 6.29
CA LEU A 69 -11.20 -10.20 4.99
C LEU A 69 -10.35 -11.42 4.58
N LYS A 70 -10.95 -12.34 3.83
CA LYS A 70 -10.20 -13.42 3.18
C LYS A 70 -9.31 -12.83 2.08
N ILE A 71 -8.24 -13.54 1.71
CA ILE A 71 -7.25 -13.05 0.74
C ILE A 71 -7.89 -12.60 -0.58
N GLY A 72 -8.81 -13.37 -1.15
CA GLY A 72 -9.50 -12.99 -2.38
C GLY A 72 -10.37 -11.73 -2.25
N GLU A 73 -10.97 -11.49 -1.07
CA GLU A 73 -11.74 -10.27 -0.79
C GLU A 73 -10.79 -9.06 -0.62
N MET A 74 -9.62 -9.28 -0.01
CA MET A 74 -8.60 -8.24 0.16
C MET A 74 -8.00 -7.82 -1.18
N LEU A 75 -7.73 -8.78 -2.08
CA LEU A 75 -7.23 -8.50 -3.42
C LEU A 75 -8.22 -7.65 -4.21
N LYS A 76 -9.51 -8.01 -4.20
CA LYS A 76 -10.56 -7.22 -4.86
C LYS A 76 -10.67 -5.80 -4.28
N LEU A 77 -10.55 -5.67 -2.96
CA LEU A 77 -10.57 -4.36 -2.30
C LEU A 77 -9.36 -3.53 -2.70
N LEU A 78 -8.17 -4.13 -2.78
CA LEU A 78 -6.96 -3.43 -3.24
C LEU A 78 -7.08 -3.02 -4.70
N GLU A 79 -7.57 -3.88 -5.57
CA GLU A 79 -7.84 -3.59 -6.98
C GLU A 79 -8.78 -2.39 -7.11
N GLU A 80 -9.90 -2.38 -6.40
CA GLU A 80 -10.84 -1.25 -6.37
C GLU A 80 -10.17 0.04 -5.90
N VAL A 81 -9.30 -0.03 -4.89
CA VAL A 81 -8.54 1.13 -4.40
C VAL A 81 -7.58 1.65 -5.47
N VAL A 82 -6.80 0.77 -6.10
CA VAL A 82 -5.82 1.13 -7.12
C VAL A 82 -6.49 1.75 -8.35
N ASP A 83 -7.63 1.22 -8.76
CA ASP A 83 -8.36 1.72 -9.93
C ASP A 83 -9.07 3.07 -9.67
N THR A 84 -9.48 3.31 -8.44
CA THR A 84 -10.30 4.49 -8.11
C THR A 84 -9.49 5.65 -7.53
N TYR A 85 -8.37 5.38 -6.86
CA TYR A 85 -7.57 6.42 -6.23
C TYR A 85 -6.72 7.19 -7.24
N LYS A 86 -6.70 8.53 -7.14
CA LYS A 86 -6.03 9.45 -8.08
C LYS A 86 -5.44 10.66 -7.34
N ASN A 87 -4.44 11.27 -7.98
CA ASN A 87 -3.86 12.56 -7.59
C ASN A 87 -3.32 12.59 -6.16
N GLY A 88 -2.56 11.58 -5.76
CA GLY A 88 -2.04 11.54 -4.40
C GLY A 88 -0.97 10.47 -4.19
N MET A 89 -0.84 10.03 -2.95
CA MET A 89 0.08 8.98 -2.54
C MET A 89 -0.69 7.80 -1.97
N LEU A 90 -0.44 6.60 -2.50
CA LEU A 90 -0.95 5.34 -1.98
C LEU A 90 0.15 4.59 -1.24
N LEU A 91 -0.03 4.37 0.05
CA LEU A 91 0.82 3.51 0.84
C LEU A 91 0.16 2.14 0.99
N ILE A 92 0.84 1.08 0.56
CA ILE A 92 0.40 -0.31 0.73
C ILE A 92 1.30 -0.97 1.77
N GLU A 93 0.71 -1.30 2.91
CA GLU A 93 1.43 -1.90 4.04
C GLU A 93 1.45 -3.43 3.93
N ASP A 94 2.64 -4.01 4.04
CA ASP A 94 2.93 -5.46 4.04
C ASP A 94 2.18 -6.26 2.96
N PRO A 95 2.36 -5.95 1.67
CA PRO A 95 1.67 -6.65 0.60
C PRO A 95 2.10 -8.11 0.45
N SER A 96 3.19 -8.54 1.09
CA SER A 96 3.74 -9.88 1.00
C SER A 96 2.76 -11.01 1.31
N LYS A 97 1.79 -10.77 2.20
CA LYS A 97 0.82 -11.78 2.64
C LYS A 97 -0.17 -12.21 1.56
N PHE A 98 -0.45 -11.34 0.60
CA PHE A 98 -1.36 -11.65 -0.49
C PHE A 98 -0.65 -11.78 -1.83
N MET A 99 0.47 -11.09 -2.03
CA MET A 99 1.27 -11.21 -3.25
C MET A 99 1.84 -12.60 -3.44
N ALA A 100 2.23 -13.31 -2.37
CA ALA A 100 2.75 -14.68 -2.44
C ALA A 100 1.74 -15.72 -2.95
N LYS A 101 0.44 -15.42 -3.03
CA LYS A 101 -0.62 -16.35 -3.45
C LYS A 101 -1.22 -16.06 -4.83
N GLY A 102 -0.50 -15.31 -5.66
CA GLY A 102 -0.92 -14.98 -7.02
C GLY A 102 -1.77 -13.72 -7.07
N ILE A 103 -1.08 -12.57 -7.14
CA ILE A 103 -1.74 -11.35 -7.61
C ILE A 103 -2.14 -11.59 -9.06
N SER A 104 -3.36 -11.17 -9.42
CA SER A 104 -3.76 -11.15 -10.82
C SER A 104 -2.82 -10.22 -11.59
N GLU A 105 -2.50 -10.58 -12.83
CA GLU A 105 -1.74 -9.72 -13.74
C GLU A 105 -2.37 -8.32 -13.84
N ASP A 106 -3.69 -8.23 -13.67
CA ASP A 106 -4.46 -6.99 -13.68
C ASP A 106 -4.06 -6.04 -12.54
N ILE A 107 -3.93 -6.52 -11.31
CA ILE A 107 -3.49 -5.68 -10.17
C ILE A 107 -2.05 -5.22 -10.38
N ILE A 108 -1.16 -6.12 -10.85
CA ILE A 108 0.22 -5.75 -11.16
C ILE A 108 0.22 -4.72 -12.29
N GLY A 109 -0.55 -4.95 -13.34
CA GLY A 109 -0.73 -4.03 -14.45
C GLY A 109 -1.19 -2.66 -13.98
N SER A 110 -2.22 -2.61 -13.15
CA SER A 110 -2.75 -1.36 -12.58
C SER A 110 -1.71 -0.64 -11.73
N ILE A 111 -0.96 -1.34 -10.87
CA ILE A 111 0.13 -0.76 -10.08
C ILE A 111 1.24 -0.19 -11.00
N CYS A 112 1.65 -0.93 -12.04
CA CYS A 112 2.70 -0.51 -12.96
C CYS A 112 2.27 0.63 -13.89
N THR A 113 0.98 0.72 -14.24
CA THR A 113 0.43 1.75 -15.14
C THR A 113 -0.09 2.99 -14.42
N ASN A 114 -0.11 3.02 -13.11
CA ASN A 114 -0.66 4.10 -12.29
C ASN A 114 0.01 5.49 -12.47
N ARG A 115 1.10 5.56 -13.25
CA ARG A 115 1.69 6.83 -13.72
C ARG A 115 0.65 7.74 -14.40
N HIS A 116 -0.37 7.16 -15.04
CA HIS A 116 -1.45 7.91 -15.69
C HIS A 116 -2.47 8.49 -14.73
N SER A 117 -2.51 8.00 -13.49
CA SER A 117 -3.43 8.46 -12.45
C SER A 117 -2.85 9.52 -11.51
N SER A 118 -1.59 9.95 -11.75
CA SER A 118 -0.85 10.87 -10.88
C SER A 118 -0.77 10.37 -9.43
N VAL A 119 -0.60 9.06 -9.24
CA VAL A 119 -0.46 8.42 -7.94
C VAL A 119 0.97 7.96 -7.74
N ASP A 120 1.60 8.37 -6.64
CA ASP A 120 2.84 7.76 -6.17
C ASP A 120 2.50 6.59 -5.28
N ILE A 121 3.03 5.41 -5.59
CA ILE A 121 2.79 4.20 -4.81
C ILE A 121 4.03 3.90 -3.97
N ILE A 122 3.81 3.75 -2.66
CA ILE A 122 4.81 3.27 -1.71
C ILE A 122 4.37 1.89 -1.25
N MET A 123 5.24 0.90 -1.39
CA MET A 123 5.03 -0.44 -0.86
C MET A 123 6.04 -0.70 0.26
N HIS A 124 5.54 -1.02 1.42
CA HIS A 124 6.36 -1.36 2.57
C HIS A 124 6.41 -2.88 2.76
N TYR A 125 7.60 -3.45 2.60
CA TYR A 125 7.84 -4.88 2.80
C TYR A 125 8.72 -5.12 4.03
N GLN A 126 8.45 -6.20 4.74
CA GLN A 126 9.25 -6.61 5.90
C GLN A 126 10.57 -7.28 5.50
N SER A 127 10.71 -7.69 4.23
CA SER A 127 11.90 -8.36 3.71
C SER A 127 12.10 -7.99 2.25
N ILE A 128 13.34 -7.83 1.83
CA ILE A 128 13.73 -7.53 0.44
C ILE A 128 13.41 -8.70 -0.51
N SER A 129 13.34 -9.92 0.00
CA SER A 129 13.02 -11.12 -0.80
C SER A 129 11.53 -11.29 -1.12
N ARG A 130 10.67 -10.43 -0.58
CA ARG A 130 9.22 -10.56 -0.69
C ARG A 130 8.61 -9.94 -1.95
N PRO A 131 9.11 -8.81 -2.48
CA PRO A 131 8.55 -8.23 -3.70
C PRO A 131 8.71 -9.17 -4.90
N LEU A 132 7.71 -9.20 -5.77
CA LEU A 132 7.80 -9.93 -7.04
C LEU A 132 8.80 -9.24 -7.98
N PRO A 133 9.48 -9.98 -8.89
CA PRO A 133 10.42 -9.40 -9.85
C PRO A 133 9.85 -8.22 -10.63
N ILE A 134 8.61 -8.30 -11.07
CA ILE A 134 7.93 -7.23 -11.82
C ILE A 134 7.79 -5.94 -10.98
N ILE A 135 7.66 -6.04 -9.66
CA ILE A 135 7.63 -4.87 -8.78
C ILE A 135 9.02 -4.23 -8.74
N HIS A 136 10.08 -5.03 -8.64
CA HIS A 136 11.45 -4.53 -8.70
C HIS A 136 11.74 -3.79 -10.03
N GLU A 137 11.33 -4.35 -11.16
CA GLU A 137 11.52 -3.75 -12.48
C GLU A 137 10.82 -2.39 -12.65
N ASN A 138 9.73 -2.17 -11.92
CA ASN A 138 8.92 -0.95 -12.00
C ASN A 138 9.15 0.01 -10.83
N THR A 139 10.08 -0.29 -9.92
CA THR A 139 10.38 0.55 -8.77
C THR A 139 11.48 1.55 -9.12
N ASN A 140 11.21 2.83 -8.87
CA ASN A 140 12.15 3.91 -9.15
C ASN A 140 13.08 4.20 -7.97
N ILE A 141 12.63 3.94 -6.73
CA ILE A 141 13.35 4.28 -5.51
C ILE A 141 13.22 3.13 -4.52
N TYR A 142 14.35 2.68 -4.01
CA TYR A 142 14.41 1.72 -2.92
C TYR A 142 14.88 2.42 -1.65
N ARG A 143 14.21 2.15 -0.55
CA ARG A 143 14.64 2.57 0.78
C ARG A 143 14.76 1.36 1.69
N PHE A 144 15.98 1.09 2.14
CA PHE A 144 16.26 -0.01 3.03
C PHE A 144 16.32 0.47 4.47
N HIS A 145 15.68 -0.28 5.36
CA HIS A 145 15.87 -0.23 6.79
C HIS A 145 16.72 -1.43 7.21
N HIS A 146 17.18 -1.44 8.45
CA HIS A 146 17.93 -2.59 8.97
C HIS A 146 17.10 -3.87 8.78
N GLN A 147 17.66 -4.82 8.03
CA GLN A 147 17.04 -6.11 7.73
C GLN A 147 17.77 -7.18 8.55
N ALA A 148 17.00 -8.11 9.10
CA ALA A 148 17.55 -9.31 9.78
C ALA A 148 17.73 -10.49 8.81
N ASP A 149 17.20 -10.36 7.59
CA ASP A 149 17.18 -11.43 6.60
C ASP A 149 18.49 -11.46 5.80
N ASP A 150 18.91 -12.65 5.40
CA ASP A 150 20.00 -12.83 4.44
C ASP A 150 19.54 -12.35 3.05
N VAL A 151 20.39 -11.54 2.43
CA VAL A 151 20.16 -11.05 1.06
C VAL A 151 20.56 -12.14 0.08
N TYR A 152 19.61 -12.69 -0.67
CA TYR A 152 19.90 -13.69 -1.70
C TYR A 152 20.73 -13.10 -2.84
N ARG A 153 21.51 -13.99 -3.52
CA ARG A 153 22.47 -13.59 -4.56
C ARG A 153 21.85 -12.82 -5.74
N SER A 154 20.59 -13.08 -6.05
CA SER A 154 19.82 -12.36 -7.07
C SER A 154 19.49 -10.93 -6.67
N GLU A 155 19.35 -10.65 -5.39
CA GLU A 155 18.98 -9.36 -4.83
C GLU A 155 20.22 -8.49 -4.58
N LYS A 156 21.39 -9.09 -4.40
CA LYS A 156 22.66 -8.35 -4.33
C LYS A 156 22.90 -7.47 -5.57
N LYS A 157 22.48 -7.93 -6.74
CA LYS A 157 22.60 -7.16 -7.98
C LYS A 157 21.76 -5.87 -7.99
N LEU A 158 20.63 -5.85 -7.26
CA LEU A 158 19.79 -4.66 -7.10
C LEU A 158 20.40 -3.64 -6.15
N LEU A 159 21.25 -4.09 -5.22
CA LEU A 159 21.91 -3.22 -4.25
C LEU A 159 23.22 -2.62 -4.79
N GLU A 160 23.79 -3.22 -5.85
CA GLU A 160 25.07 -2.84 -6.45
C GLU A 160 24.89 -1.96 -7.73
N SER A 161 23.65 -1.74 -8.15
CA SER A 161 23.28 -0.90 -9.32
C SER A 161 22.84 0.49 -8.91
#